data_2cc9972618445c82c4dd7b32067955a2
#
_entry.id   2cc9972618445c82c4dd7b32067955a2
#
_cell.length_a   1.000
_cell.length_b   1.000
_cell.length_c   1.000
_cell.angle_alpha   90.00
_cell.angle_beta   90.00
_cell.angle_gamma   90.00
#
_symmetry.space_group_name_H-M   'P 1'
#
loop_
_entity.id
_entity.type
_entity.pdbx_description
1 polymer ?
#
loop_
_entity_poly.entity_id
_entity_poly.type
_entity_poly.pdbx_seq_one_letter_code
_entity_poly.pdbx_strand_id
1 'polypeptide(L)'
;MNERQEICGVKNRQIKHCEQLEVFPGIEIEFDSYAGDSVQIRHEAFDYVLEINHCREGRIGWEMKSGEAVYLGKGDICIHSMDVCSVSNLTLPLKAYEGLTIYIDLKALEKSCPDILKEAGFDAKDIY
;
A
#
# COMPACT_ATOMS: atom_id res chain seq x y z
N MET A 1 11.01 -1.26 -14.51
CA MET A 1 10.20 -0.50 -13.56
C MET A 1 8.77 -0.43 -14.04
N ASN A 2 7.85 -0.88 -13.24
CA ASN A 2 6.44 -0.86 -13.59
C ASN A 2 5.73 0.22 -12.79
N GLU A 3 5.01 1.07 -13.49
CA GLU A 3 4.07 1.95 -12.85
C GLU A 3 2.71 1.28 -12.87
N ARG A 4 2.29 0.79 -11.73
CA ARG A 4 0.96 0.18 -11.59
C ARG A 4 -0.11 1.19 -11.27
N GLN A 5 0.29 2.32 -10.75
CA GLN A 5 -0.61 3.33 -10.30
C GLN A 5 -0.36 4.61 -11.08
N GLU A 6 -1.44 5.27 -11.43
CA GLU A 6 -1.38 6.54 -12.11
C GLU A 6 -1.91 7.64 -11.22
N ILE A 7 -1.33 8.82 -11.32
CA ILE A 7 -1.85 10.00 -10.66
C ILE A 7 -3.01 10.52 -11.47
N CYS A 8 -4.14 10.69 -10.80
CA CYS A 8 -5.35 11.24 -11.41
C CYS A 8 -5.57 12.68 -10.97
N GLY A 9 -6.04 13.52 -11.89
CA GLY A 9 -6.42 14.89 -11.57
C GLY A 9 -5.25 15.75 -11.12
N VAL A 10 -4.09 15.55 -11.71
CA VAL A 10 -2.90 16.32 -11.39
C VAL A 10 -3.13 17.77 -11.76
N LYS A 11 -3.35 18.62 -10.77
CA LYS A 11 -3.57 20.05 -10.96
C LYS A 11 -2.40 20.88 -10.48
N ASN A 12 -1.59 20.35 -9.60
CA ASN A 12 -0.45 20.99 -9.01
C ASN A 12 0.78 20.14 -9.27
N ARG A 13 1.92 20.60 -8.86
CA ARG A 13 3.18 19.88 -9.03
C ARG A 13 3.26 18.68 -8.12
N GLN A 14 2.40 17.70 -8.39
CA GLN A 14 2.45 16.43 -7.69
C GLN A 14 3.51 15.56 -8.34
N ILE A 15 4.35 14.97 -7.53
CA ILE A 15 5.35 14.03 -7.98
C ILE A 15 5.04 12.69 -7.33
N LYS A 16 4.99 11.66 -8.16
CA LYS A 16 4.78 10.30 -7.70
C LYS A 16 5.79 9.40 -8.36
N HIS A 17 6.46 8.62 -7.58
CA HIS A 17 7.37 7.60 -8.06
C HIS A 17 7.14 6.31 -7.27
N CYS A 18 6.90 5.21 -7.97
CA CYS A 18 6.67 3.91 -7.36
C CYS A 18 7.50 2.86 -8.08
N GLU A 19 8.23 2.07 -7.33
CA GLU A 19 8.95 0.90 -7.84
C GLU A 19 8.40 -0.34 -7.16
N GLN A 20 8.16 -1.38 -7.94
CA GLN A 20 7.61 -2.61 -7.45
C GLN A 20 8.55 -3.78 -7.65
N LEU A 21 8.53 -4.68 -6.68
CA LEU A 21 9.32 -5.90 -6.70
C LEU A 21 8.46 -7.05 -6.19
N GLU A 22 8.33 -8.11 -6.98
CA GLU A 22 7.70 -9.34 -6.51
C GLU A 22 8.75 -10.17 -5.78
N VAL A 23 8.49 -10.46 -4.51
CA VAL A 23 9.40 -11.23 -3.65
C VAL A 23 9.07 -12.72 -3.72
N PHE A 24 7.79 -13.02 -3.61
CA PHE A 24 7.22 -14.36 -3.77
C PHE A 24 5.95 -14.25 -4.56
N PRO A 25 5.45 -15.35 -5.17
CA PRO A 25 4.09 -15.35 -5.67
C PRO A 25 3.12 -14.95 -4.55
N GLY A 26 2.48 -13.80 -4.72
CA GLY A 26 1.55 -13.25 -3.73
C GLY A 26 2.11 -12.20 -2.80
N ILE A 27 3.41 -11.92 -2.84
CA ILE A 27 4.00 -10.84 -2.03
C ILE A 27 4.74 -9.87 -2.94
N GLU A 28 4.27 -8.63 -2.99
CA GLU A 28 4.90 -7.54 -3.72
C GLU A 28 5.29 -6.43 -2.76
N ILE A 29 6.42 -5.80 -3.04
CA ILE A 29 6.88 -4.64 -2.30
C ILE A 29 6.90 -3.46 -3.26
N GLU A 30 6.34 -2.35 -2.81
CA GLU A 30 6.33 -1.11 -3.56
C GLU A 30 7.05 -0.03 -2.76
N PHE A 31 8.00 0.64 -3.40
CA PHE A 31 8.68 1.79 -2.81
C PHE A 31 8.01 3.04 -3.35
N ASP A 32 7.48 3.86 -2.45
CA ASP A 32 6.68 5.03 -2.80
C ASP A 32 7.42 6.32 -2.46
N SER A 33 7.35 7.27 -3.37
CA SER A 33 7.86 8.62 -3.15
C SER A 33 6.86 9.61 -3.74
N TYR A 34 6.30 10.45 -2.89
CA TYR A 34 5.30 11.44 -3.28
C TYR A 34 5.74 12.82 -2.83
N ALA A 35 5.41 13.83 -3.64
CA ALA A 35 5.63 15.23 -3.29
C ALA A 35 4.46 16.07 -3.76
N GLY A 36 4.19 17.15 -3.04
CA GLY A 36 3.07 18.05 -3.29
C GLY A 36 2.13 18.12 -2.09
N ASP A 37 0.96 18.70 -2.28
CA ASP A 37 -0.02 18.82 -1.20
C ASP A 37 -0.84 17.56 -1.03
N SER A 38 -1.18 16.93 -2.15
CA SER A 38 -1.98 15.71 -2.17
C SER A 38 -1.70 14.91 -3.43
N VAL A 39 -2.04 13.64 -3.38
CA VAL A 39 -1.93 12.71 -4.52
C VAL A 39 -3.20 11.89 -4.57
N GLN A 40 -3.77 11.73 -5.77
CA GLN A 40 -4.87 10.80 -5.98
C GLN A 40 -4.35 9.57 -6.68
N ILE A 41 -4.63 8.42 -6.11
CA ILE A 41 -4.17 7.14 -6.61
C ILE A 41 -5.37 6.28 -6.97
N ARG A 42 -5.36 5.68 -8.15
CA ARG A 42 -6.33 4.66 -8.56
C ARG A 42 -5.69 3.29 -8.45
N HIS A 43 -6.44 2.38 -7.93
CA HIS A 43 -6.07 0.98 -7.90
C HIS A 43 -7.34 0.12 -7.91
N GLU A 44 -7.18 -1.12 -8.31
CA GLU A 44 -8.28 -2.06 -8.27
C GLU A 44 -8.55 -2.50 -6.83
N ALA A 45 -9.81 -2.78 -6.54
CA ALA A 45 -10.18 -3.43 -5.29
C ALA A 45 -9.92 -4.92 -5.44
N PHE A 46 -9.25 -5.52 -4.47
CA PHE A 46 -8.90 -6.94 -4.49
C PHE A 46 -9.41 -7.63 -3.24
N ASP A 47 -10.04 -8.77 -3.44
CA ASP A 47 -10.39 -9.67 -2.34
C ASP A 47 -9.12 -10.38 -1.85
N TYR A 48 -9.03 -10.58 -0.55
CA TYR A 48 -7.94 -11.33 0.07
C TYR A 48 -6.55 -10.73 -0.14
N VAL A 49 -6.48 -9.43 -0.36
CA VAL A 49 -5.20 -8.72 -0.39
C VAL A 49 -5.09 -7.81 0.82
N LEU A 50 -3.99 -7.96 1.55
CA LEU A 50 -3.61 -7.06 2.63
C LEU A 50 -2.60 -6.05 2.11
N GLU A 51 -2.74 -4.84 2.58
CA GLU A 51 -1.80 -3.78 2.30
C GLU A 51 -1.16 -3.33 3.61
N ILE A 52 0.16 -3.32 3.64
CA ILE A 52 0.94 -2.85 4.78
C ILE A 52 1.69 -1.62 4.33
N ASN A 53 1.43 -0.49 4.97
CA ASN A 53 2.09 0.78 4.68
C ASN A 53 3.02 1.15 5.81
N HIS A 54 4.27 1.42 5.47
CA HIS A 54 5.27 1.88 6.42
C HIS A 54 5.82 3.22 5.96
N CYS A 55 5.61 4.26 6.76
CA CYS A 55 6.14 5.58 6.49
C CYS A 55 7.61 5.65 6.90
N ARG A 56 8.48 5.96 5.94
CA ARG A 56 9.92 6.08 6.21
C ARG A 56 10.33 7.52 6.44
N GLU A 57 9.77 8.44 5.66
CA GLU A 57 10.01 9.87 5.77
C GLU A 57 8.74 10.64 5.42
N GLY A 58 8.57 11.79 6.04
CA GLY A 58 7.44 12.66 5.78
C GLY A 58 6.19 12.23 6.52
N ARG A 59 5.06 12.51 5.93
CA ARG A 59 3.76 12.17 6.51
C ARG A 59 2.74 11.97 5.41
N ILE A 60 1.86 11.02 5.59
CA ILE A 60 0.78 10.73 4.66
C ILE A 60 -0.52 10.52 5.43
N GLY A 61 -1.61 10.94 4.84
CA GLY A 61 -2.93 10.72 5.41
C GLY A 61 -3.94 10.33 4.35
N TRP A 62 -4.97 9.62 4.77
CA TRP A 62 -6.11 9.29 3.92
C TRP A 62 -7.35 9.13 4.78
N GLU A 63 -8.49 9.16 4.13
CA GLU A 63 -9.76 8.97 4.80
C GLU A 63 -10.24 7.55 4.58
N MET A 64 -10.63 6.89 5.66
CA MET A 64 -11.20 5.56 5.60
C MET A 64 -12.66 5.64 5.15
N LYS A 65 -13.20 4.51 4.70
CA LYS A 65 -14.60 4.42 4.31
C LYS A 65 -15.55 4.81 5.43
N SER A 66 -15.16 4.61 6.66
CA SER A 66 -15.93 5.01 7.85
C SER A 66 -15.97 6.54 8.06
N GLY A 67 -15.17 7.29 7.32
CA GLY A 67 -15.02 8.73 7.51
C GLY A 67 -13.87 9.11 8.43
N GLU A 68 -13.23 8.15 9.06
CA GLU A 68 -12.07 8.42 9.92
C GLU A 68 -10.84 8.72 9.07
N ALA A 69 -10.08 9.71 9.50
CA ALA A 69 -8.81 10.03 8.88
C ALA A 69 -7.68 9.24 9.55
N VAL A 70 -6.81 8.69 8.74
CA VAL A 70 -5.62 7.98 9.21
C VAL A 70 -4.40 8.76 8.75
N TYR A 71 -3.44 8.96 9.65
CA TYR A 71 -2.17 9.61 9.33
C TYR A 71 -1.02 8.72 9.79
N LEU A 72 -0.04 8.57 8.91
CA LEU A 72 1.22 7.91 9.22
C LEU A 72 2.33 8.96 9.23
N GLY A 73 3.09 9.00 10.30
CA GLY A 73 4.34 9.73 10.39
C GLY A 73 5.52 8.77 10.33
N LYS A 74 6.72 9.30 10.37
CA LYS A 74 7.94 8.52 10.27
C LYS A 74 7.95 7.37 11.29
N GLY A 75 8.13 6.16 10.80
CA GLY A 75 8.17 4.95 11.61
C GLY A 75 6.82 4.27 11.82
N ASP A 76 5.72 4.91 11.46
CA ASP A 76 4.39 4.34 11.63
C ASP A 76 4.09 3.27 10.58
N ILE A 77 3.30 2.29 10.98
CA ILE A 77 2.84 1.20 10.12
C ILE A 77 1.33 1.08 10.22
N CYS A 78 0.70 0.87 9.08
CA CYS A 78 -0.73 0.59 9.00
C CYS A 78 -0.97 -0.66 8.18
N ILE A 79 -1.90 -1.49 8.62
CA ILE A 79 -2.29 -2.71 7.92
C ILE A 79 -3.79 -2.65 7.67
N HIS A 80 -4.19 -2.85 6.43
CA HIS A 80 -5.62 -2.89 6.07
C HIS A 80 -5.86 -3.77 4.85
N SER A 81 -7.11 -4.12 4.63
CA SER A 81 -7.49 -4.90 3.44
C SER A 81 -7.78 -3.98 2.27
N MET A 82 -7.59 -4.48 1.05
CA MET A 82 -7.78 -3.72 -0.19
C MET A 82 -9.14 -3.95 -0.84
N ASP A 83 -10.08 -4.54 -0.15
CA ASP A 83 -11.35 -4.95 -0.75
C ASP A 83 -12.35 -3.80 -0.97
N VAL A 84 -12.03 -2.59 -0.53
CA VAL A 84 -13.04 -1.54 -0.40
C VAL A 84 -12.82 -0.27 -1.22
N CYS A 85 -11.64 -0.03 -1.78
CA CYS A 85 -11.40 1.25 -2.46
C CYS A 85 -10.66 1.10 -3.76
N SER A 86 -11.20 1.72 -4.80
CA SER A 86 -10.52 1.82 -6.10
C SER A 86 -9.84 3.17 -6.31
N VAL A 87 -10.15 4.16 -5.49
CA VAL A 87 -9.53 5.49 -5.55
C VAL A 87 -9.22 5.94 -4.15
N SER A 88 -8.00 6.39 -3.95
CA SER A 88 -7.55 6.95 -2.68
C SER A 88 -7.02 8.36 -2.88
N ASN A 89 -7.50 9.28 -2.05
CA ASN A 89 -6.97 10.63 -1.98
C ASN A 89 -6.01 10.70 -0.81
N LEU A 90 -4.75 10.90 -1.12
CA LEU A 90 -3.70 10.95 -0.12
C LEU A 90 -3.33 12.39 0.15
N THR A 91 -3.30 12.76 1.41
CA THR A 91 -2.88 14.09 1.85
C THR A 91 -1.43 14.03 2.31
N LEU A 92 -0.64 15.02 1.93
CA LEU A 92 0.77 15.10 2.30
C LEU A 92 0.98 16.33 3.19
N PRO A 93 0.75 16.21 4.51
CA PRO A 93 0.84 17.37 5.41
C PRO A 93 2.20 18.06 5.42
N LEU A 94 3.27 17.32 5.15
CA LEU A 94 4.63 17.84 5.08
C LEU A 94 5.12 18.01 3.64
N LYS A 95 4.20 17.93 2.68
CA LYS A 95 4.46 18.08 1.24
C LYS A 95 5.39 17.04 0.64
N ALA A 96 5.71 16.02 1.39
CA ALA A 96 6.55 14.91 0.93
C ALA A 96 6.25 13.66 1.74
N TYR A 97 6.45 12.52 1.10
CA TYR A 97 6.31 11.20 1.72
C TYR A 97 7.22 10.21 1.02
N GLU A 98 7.95 9.44 1.79
CA GLU A 98 8.65 8.26 1.30
C GLU A 98 8.26 7.09 2.17
N GLY A 99 7.88 6.01 1.53
CA GLY A 99 7.38 4.85 2.25
C GLY A 99 7.53 3.57 1.49
N LEU A 100 7.08 2.53 2.16
CA LEU A 100 7.09 1.16 1.66
C LEU A 100 5.70 0.61 1.78
N THR A 101 5.20 0.03 0.72
CA THR A 101 3.92 -0.69 0.73
C THR A 101 4.17 -2.15 0.41
N ILE A 102 3.63 -3.03 1.21
CA ILE A 102 3.69 -4.47 0.97
C ILE A 102 2.27 -4.94 0.69
N TYR A 103 2.11 -5.60 -0.46
CA TYR A 103 0.85 -6.22 -0.85
C TYR A 103 0.96 -7.72 -0.65
N ILE A 104 0.04 -8.29 0.10
CA ILE A 104 -0.01 -9.72 0.35
C ILE A 104 -1.31 -10.27 -0.21
N ASP A 105 -1.21 -11.01 -1.31
CA ASP A 105 -2.33 -11.72 -1.90
C ASP A 105 -2.44 -13.07 -1.20
N LEU A 106 -3.35 -13.17 -0.26
CA LEU A 106 -3.48 -14.36 0.58
C LEU A 106 -3.89 -15.61 -0.20
N LYS A 107 -4.66 -15.44 -1.29
CA LYS A 107 -5.03 -16.59 -2.13
C LYS A 107 -3.84 -17.11 -2.90
N ALA A 108 -3.04 -16.24 -3.48
CA ALA A 108 -1.85 -16.63 -4.20
C ALA A 108 -0.82 -17.24 -3.25
N LEU A 109 -0.67 -16.67 -2.07
CA LEU A 109 0.27 -17.16 -1.07
C LEU A 109 -0.14 -18.53 -0.54
N GLU A 110 -1.43 -18.78 -0.36
CA GLU A 110 -1.95 -20.08 0.05
C GLU A 110 -1.60 -21.18 -0.94
N LYS A 111 -1.65 -20.88 -2.25
CA LYS A 111 -1.30 -21.84 -3.30
C LYS A 111 0.19 -22.12 -3.37
N SER A 112 1.00 -21.11 -3.10
CA SER A 112 2.45 -21.15 -3.32
C SER A 112 3.24 -21.00 -2.03
N CYS A 113 2.60 -21.23 -0.88
CA CYS A 113 3.19 -20.95 0.42
C CYS A 113 4.60 -21.54 0.54
N PRO A 114 5.62 -20.71 0.74
CA PRO A 114 6.99 -21.21 0.92
C PRO A 114 7.09 -22.20 2.09
N ASP A 115 7.96 -23.18 1.95
CA ASP A 115 8.12 -24.23 2.96
C ASP A 115 8.40 -23.67 4.36
N ILE A 116 9.18 -22.60 4.42
CA ILE A 116 9.51 -21.97 5.70
C ILE A 116 8.26 -21.44 6.42
N LEU A 117 7.27 -20.93 5.67
CA LEU A 117 6.03 -20.45 6.25
C LEU A 117 5.17 -21.61 6.74
N LYS A 118 5.17 -22.73 6.00
CA LYS A 118 4.46 -23.94 6.40
C LYS A 118 5.05 -24.51 7.68
N GLU A 119 6.37 -24.56 7.77
CA GLU A 119 7.06 -25.03 8.97
C GLU A 119 6.77 -24.17 10.19
N ALA A 120 6.57 -22.86 9.99
CA ALA A 120 6.19 -21.94 11.04
C ALA A 120 4.70 -22.01 11.43
N GLY A 121 3.93 -22.86 10.76
CA GLY A 121 2.50 -23.01 11.04
C GLY A 121 1.65 -21.89 10.46
N PHE A 122 2.16 -21.20 9.45
CA PHE A 122 1.44 -20.12 8.81
C PHE A 122 0.22 -20.63 8.04
N ASP A 123 -0.93 -19.99 8.28
CA ASP A 123 -2.14 -20.21 7.51
C ASP A 123 -2.69 -18.83 7.12
N ALA A 124 -2.84 -18.59 5.82
CA ALA A 124 -3.35 -17.34 5.29
C ALA A 124 -4.75 -16.98 5.83
N LYS A 125 -5.55 -17.99 6.13
CA LYS A 125 -6.90 -17.77 6.67
C LYS A 125 -6.89 -17.12 8.06
N ASP A 126 -5.83 -17.32 8.81
CA ASP A 126 -5.72 -16.78 10.17
C ASP A 126 -5.37 -15.29 10.17
N ILE A 127 -4.95 -14.76 9.03
CA ILE A 127 -4.49 -13.38 8.91
C ILE A 127 -5.60 -12.46 8.42
N TYR A 128 -6.38 -12.92 7.48
CA TYR A 128 -7.41 -12.11 6.83
C TYR A 128 -8.70 -12.06 7.66
#